data_5403223fb28dab31dc30d2b3e5e0a825
#
_entry.id   5403223fb28dab31dc30d2b3e5e0a825
#
_cell.length_a   1.000
_cell.length_b   1.000
_cell.length_c   1.000
_cell.angle_alpha   90.00
_cell.angle_beta   90.00
_cell.angle_gamma   90.00
#
_symmetry.space_group_name_H-M   'P 1'
#
loop_
_entity.id
_entity.type
_entity.pdbx_description
1 polymer ?
#
loop_
_entity_poly.entity_id
_entity_poly.type
_entity_poly.pdbx_seq_one_letter_code
_entity_poly.pdbx_strand_id
1 'polypeptide(L)'
;LGLRKFLESNGHEFIVTNSKDGDGCEADKHIVDADIVISQPFFPYYLTKERIAKAKNLKMAITAGIGSDHVDLQAAMDNKIDVVEVTFCNSRSVAEHIVMMIVSMVRDYHNQHRIVNEGGWNIADAVQRSYDVEGMHIGTVAAGRIGLDALRKMKPFDVHLHYFDRHKLPDSCLLYTSPSPRDTVR
;
A
#
# COMPACT_ATOMS: atom_id res chain seq x y z
N LEU A 1 20.49 -5.33 -4.85
CA LEU A 1 19.69 -6.25 -4.06
C LEU A 1 20.13 -7.68 -4.41
N GLY A 2 20.49 -8.49 -3.41
CA GLY A 2 21.12 -9.79 -3.62
C GLY A 2 20.20 -10.93 -4.06
N LEU A 3 18.93 -10.65 -4.48
CA LEU A 3 17.96 -11.69 -4.82
C LEU A 3 18.45 -12.60 -5.95
N ARG A 4 18.94 -12.03 -7.06
CA ARG A 4 19.50 -12.83 -8.17
C ARG A 4 20.61 -13.73 -7.70
N LYS A 5 21.61 -13.16 -7.02
CA LYS A 5 22.76 -13.93 -6.50
C LYS A 5 22.31 -15.01 -5.53
N PHE A 6 21.35 -14.71 -4.67
CA PHE A 6 20.79 -15.67 -3.72
C PHE A 6 20.11 -16.84 -4.45
N LEU A 7 19.24 -16.57 -5.40
CA LEU A 7 18.53 -17.62 -6.14
C LEU A 7 19.49 -18.47 -6.98
N GLU A 8 20.36 -17.85 -7.77
CA GLU A 8 21.30 -18.53 -8.65
C GLU A 8 22.32 -19.36 -7.84
N SER A 9 22.78 -18.86 -6.67
CA SER A 9 23.70 -19.62 -5.80
C SER A 9 23.03 -20.84 -5.12
N ASN A 10 21.70 -20.87 -5.08
CA ASN A 10 20.91 -22.00 -4.60
C ASN A 10 20.41 -22.92 -5.74
N GLY A 11 20.92 -22.74 -6.95
CA GLY A 11 20.63 -23.62 -8.10
C GLY A 11 19.34 -23.30 -8.83
N HIS A 12 18.77 -22.11 -8.63
CA HIS A 12 17.58 -21.66 -9.35
C HIS A 12 17.97 -20.85 -10.59
N GLU A 13 17.25 -21.05 -11.68
CA GLU A 13 17.29 -20.16 -12.82
C GLU A 13 16.39 -18.93 -12.54
N PHE A 14 16.96 -17.72 -12.67
CA PHE A 14 16.23 -16.49 -12.40
C PHE A 14 16.12 -15.62 -13.64
N ILE A 15 14.97 -15.66 -14.29
CA ILE A 15 14.66 -14.92 -15.51
C ILE A 15 13.96 -13.61 -15.13
N VAL A 16 14.43 -12.50 -15.70
CA VAL A 16 13.81 -11.16 -15.51
C VAL A 16 13.39 -10.64 -16.86
N THR A 17 12.13 -10.26 -16.99
CA THR A 17 11.58 -9.63 -18.18
C THR A 17 10.75 -8.39 -17.83
N ASN A 18 10.83 -7.36 -18.68
CA ASN A 18 9.99 -6.17 -18.62
C ASN A 18 8.79 -6.26 -19.58
N SER A 19 8.80 -7.21 -20.51
CA SER A 19 7.72 -7.45 -21.47
C SER A 19 6.65 -8.32 -20.83
N LYS A 20 5.59 -7.68 -20.35
CA LYS A 20 4.52 -8.27 -19.54
C LYS A 20 3.09 -7.97 -20.03
N ASP A 21 2.96 -7.01 -20.96
CA ASP A 21 1.68 -6.53 -21.44
C ASP A 21 1.31 -7.16 -22.79
N GLY A 22 0.02 -7.40 -22.97
CA GLY A 22 -0.53 -8.05 -24.16
C GLY A 22 -0.35 -9.56 -24.18
N ASP A 23 -1.05 -10.20 -25.11
CA ASP A 23 -0.96 -11.65 -25.34
C ASP A 23 0.32 -11.99 -26.10
N GLY A 24 0.98 -13.04 -25.67
CA GLY A 24 2.23 -13.50 -26.29
C GLY A 24 3.45 -12.64 -25.99
N CYS A 25 3.38 -11.82 -24.95
CA CYS A 25 4.55 -11.08 -24.43
C CYS A 25 5.68 -12.04 -24.00
N GLU A 26 6.85 -11.50 -23.71
CA GLU A 26 7.99 -12.36 -23.33
C GLU A 26 7.73 -13.13 -22.03
N ALA A 27 7.04 -12.52 -21.07
CA ALA A 27 6.62 -13.20 -19.84
C ALA A 27 5.71 -14.41 -20.13
N ASP A 28 4.86 -14.34 -21.16
CA ASP A 28 4.00 -15.47 -21.57
C ASP A 28 4.79 -16.66 -22.13
N LYS A 29 5.99 -16.45 -22.63
CA LYS A 29 6.86 -17.53 -23.10
C LYS A 29 7.48 -18.30 -21.92
N HIS A 30 7.83 -17.58 -20.86
CA HIS A 30 8.48 -18.15 -19.69
C HIS A 30 7.49 -18.77 -18.69
N ILE A 31 6.23 -18.28 -18.66
CA ILE A 31 5.22 -18.79 -17.73
C ILE A 31 4.92 -20.29 -17.93
N VAL A 32 5.12 -20.80 -19.13
CA VAL A 32 4.82 -22.20 -19.49
C VAL A 32 5.64 -23.18 -18.66
N ASP A 33 6.89 -22.83 -18.38
CA ASP A 33 7.86 -23.69 -17.69
C ASP A 33 8.22 -23.17 -16.29
N ALA A 34 7.73 -22.01 -15.90
CA ALA A 34 8.04 -21.41 -14.62
C ALA A 34 7.44 -22.20 -13.44
N ASP A 35 8.25 -22.47 -12.42
CA ASP A 35 7.78 -23.00 -11.13
C ASP A 35 7.22 -21.90 -10.23
N ILE A 36 7.82 -20.71 -10.29
CA ILE A 36 7.47 -19.57 -9.44
C ILE A 36 7.44 -18.30 -10.30
N VAL A 37 6.39 -17.50 -10.14
CA VAL A 37 6.30 -16.15 -10.71
C VAL A 37 6.40 -15.13 -9.60
N ILE A 38 7.29 -14.15 -9.77
CA ILE A 38 7.38 -12.97 -8.88
C ILE A 38 6.93 -11.76 -9.67
N SER A 39 5.81 -11.19 -9.29
CA SER A 39 5.25 -9.97 -9.87
C SER A 39 5.18 -8.87 -8.82
N GLN A 40 5.11 -7.62 -9.25
CA GLN A 40 4.93 -6.50 -8.33
C GLN A 40 3.60 -5.78 -8.62
N PRO A 41 2.90 -5.23 -7.61
CA PRO A 41 1.57 -4.68 -7.79
C PRO A 41 1.55 -3.37 -8.60
N PHE A 42 2.68 -2.65 -8.71
CA PHE A 42 2.74 -1.36 -9.42
C PHE A 42 2.87 -1.51 -10.94
N PHE A 43 3.53 -2.57 -11.40
CA PHE A 43 3.68 -2.95 -12.81
C PHE A 43 3.44 -4.44 -12.95
N PRO A 44 2.21 -4.91 -12.68
CA PRO A 44 1.96 -6.33 -12.56
C PRO A 44 2.01 -7.04 -13.91
N TYR A 45 2.53 -8.26 -13.89
CA TYR A 45 2.16 -9.25 -14.87
C TYR A 45 0.84 -9.86 -14.44
N TYR A 46 -0.23 -9.57 -15.19
CA TYR A 46 -1.57 -10.07 -14.85
C TYR A 46 -1.63 -11.58 -15.07
N LEU A 47 -1.73 -12.32 -13.97
CA LEU A 47 -1.85 -13.77 -14.00
C LEU A 47 -3.33 -14.16 -14.13
N THR A 48 -3.84 -14.04 -15.37
CA THR A 48 -5.23 -14.35 -15.70
C THR A 48 -5.47 -15.85 -15.75
N LYS A 49 -6.74 -16.27 -15.77
CA LYS A 49 -7.14 -17.67 -15.91
C LYS A 49 -6.48 -18.35 -17.13
N GLU A 50 -6.42 -17.64 -18.27
CA GLU A 50 -5.81 -18.14 -19.50
C GLU A 50 -4.30 -18.33 -19.36
N ARG A 51 -3.60 -17.47 -18.64
CA ARG A 51 -2.18 -17.57 -18.35
C ARG A 51 -1.90 -18.70 -17.36
N ILE A 52 -2.71 -18.81 -16.33
CA ILE A 52 -2.64 -19.92 -15.36
C ILE A 52 -2.84 -21.27 -16.07
N ALA A 53 -3.78 -21.36 -16.99
CA ALA A 53 -4.01 -22.59 -17.75
C ALA A 53 -2.82 -23.03 -18.63
N LYS A 54 -1.94 -22.10 -19.01
CA LYS A 54 -0.70 -22.38 -19.76
C LYS A 54 0.47 -22.74 -18.83
N ALA A 55 0.42 -22.35 -17.57
CA ALA A 55 1.49 -22.45 -16.57
C ALA A 55 1.53 -23.84 -15.93
N LYS A 56 1.99 -24.84 -16.66
CA LYS A 56 1.93 -26.28 -16.27
C LYS A 56 2.71 -26.64 -15.01
N ASN A 57 3.80 -25.91 -14.74
CA ASN A 57 4.71 -26.21 -13.65
C ASN A 57 4.55 -25.23 -12.47
N LEU A 58 3.71 -24.19 -12.62
CA LEU A 58 3.59 -23.13 -11.65
C LEU A 58 3.03 -23.63 -10.32
N LYS A 59 3.79 -23.44 -9.27
CA LYS A 59 3.46 -23.81 -7.88
C LYS A 59 3.12 -22.60 -7.02
N MET A 60 3.74 -21.45 -7.32
CA MET A 60 3.61 -20.27 -6.49
C MET A 60 3.64 -18.98 -7.31
N ALA A 61 2.75 -18.05 -6.98
CA ALA A 61 2.78 -16.68 -7.45
C ALA A 61 3.06 -15.76 -6.28
N ILE A 62 4.16 -15.01 -6.33
CA ILE A 62 4.59 -14.08 -5.28
C ILE A 62 4.33 -12.66 -5.74
N THR A 63 3.53 -11.92 -4.97
CA THR A 63 3.42 -10.48 -5.12
C THR A 63 4.50 -9.79 -4.29
N ALA A 64 5.46 -9.15 -4.95
CA ALA A 64 6.53 -8.39 -4.29
C ALA A 64 6.01 -7.04 -3.77
N GLY A 65 4.99 -7.08 -2.92
CA GLY A 65 4.28 -5.95 -2.36
C GLY A 65 3.00 -6.40 -1.67
N ILE A 66 2.06 -5.49 -1.52
CA ILE A 66 0.73 -5.75 -0.95
C ILE A 66 -0.31 -5.63 -2.06
N GLY A 67 -1.25 -6.56 -2.07
CA GLY A 67 -2.31 -6.66 -3.06
C GLY A 67 -2.02 -7.69 -4.16
N SER A 68 -3.00 -8.55 -4.41
CA SER A 68 -2.94 -9.64 -5.40
C SER A 68 -4.03 -9.49 -6.47
N ASP A 69 -4.56 -8.29 -6.67
CA ASP A 69 -5.66 -8.02 -7.64
C ASP A 69 -5.29 -8.36 -9.09
N HIS A 70 -4.00 -8.51 -9.37
CA HIS A 70 -3.48 -8.92 -10.67
C HIS A 70 -3.40 -10.44 -10.85
N VAL A 71 -3.82 -11.22 -9.86
CA VAL A 71 -3.86 -12.69 -9.92
C VAL A 71 -5.31 -13.16 -9.85
N ASP A 72 -5.73 -14.00 -10.80
CA ASP A 72 -7.00 -14.72 -10.70
C ASP A 72 -6.90 -15.77 -9.59
N LEU A 73 -7.35 -15.39 -8.39
CA LEU A 73 -7.25 -16.23 -7.19
C LEU A 73 -8.06 -17.52 -7.32
N GLN A 74 -9.22 -17.48 -8.00
CA GLN A 74 -10.02 -18.69 -8.17
C GLN A 74 -9.30 -19.66 -9.09
N ALA A 75 -8.78 -19.19 -10.22
CA ALA A 75 -8.01 -20.05 -11.13
C ALA A 75 -6.73 -20.57 -10.47
N ALA A 76 -6.07 -19.77 -9.63
CA ALA A 76 -4.89 -20.23 -8.88
C ALA A 76 -5.25 -21.36 -7.90
N MET A 77 -6.33 -21.22 -7.13
CA MET A 77 -6.82 -22.27 -6.22
C MET A 77 -7.19 -23.54 -6.97
N ASP A 78 -7.91 -23.44 -8.08
CA ASP A 78 -8.33 -24.58 -8.89
C ASP A 78 -7.13 -25.35 -9.45
N ASN A 79 -6.01 -24.68 -9.70
CA ASN A 79 -4.76 -25.27 -10.18
C ASN A 79 -3.73 -25.55 -9.07
N LYS A 80 -4.09 -25.38 -7.79
CA LYS A 80 -3.24 -25.62 -6.61
C LYS A 80 -1.96 -24.76 -6.61
N ILE A 81 -2.09 -23.52 -7.05
CA ILE A 81 -1.01 -22.54 -7.05
C ILE A 81 -1.16 -21.69 -5.79
N ASP A 82 -0.10 -21.65 -4.98
CA ASP A 82 -0.05 -20.77 -3.80
C ASP A 82 0.14 -19.33 -4.23
N VAL A 83 -0.72 -18.43 -3.75
CA VAL A 83 -0.58 -16.98 -3.98
C VAL A 83 -0.18 -16.32 -2.66
N VAL A 84 0.99 -15.69 -2.66
CA VAL A 84 1.55 -15.06 -1.47
C VAL A 84 1.92 -13.60 -1.72
N GLU A 85 1.80 -12.79 -0.68
CA GLU A 85 2.13 -11.37 -0.68
C GLU A 85 3.24 -11.09 0.34
N VAL A 86 4.04 -10.04 0.09
CA VAL A 86 4.97 -9.49 1.09
C VAL A 86 4.18 -8.57 2.01
N THR A 87 3.39 -9.19 2.87
CA THR A 87 2.42 -8.52 3.73
C THR A 87 3.13 -7.58 4.72
N PHE A 88 2.59 -6.36 4.86
CA PHE A 88 3.04 -5.34 5.82
C PHE A 88 4.41 -4.70 5.57
N CYS A 89 5.11 -5.03 4.50
CA CYS A 89 6.46 -4.53 4.23
C CYS A 89 6.55 -3.00 4.14
N ASN A 90 5.49 -2.34 3.67
CA ASN A 90 5.44 -0.89 3.46
C ASN A 90 4.48 -0.15 4.40
N SER A 91 3.88 -0.83 5.39
CA SER A 91 2.85 -0.23 6.26
C SER A 91 3.33 1.04 6.96
N ARG A 92 4.57 1.07 7.42
CA ARG A 92 5.18 2.24 8.05
C ARG A 92 5.34 3.39 7.05
N SER A 93 5.87 3.10 5.87
CA SER A 93 6.07 4.12 4.82
C SER A 93 4.75 4.76 4.39
N VAL A 94 3.69 3.95 4.28
CA VAL A 94 2.34 4.46 3.95
C VAL A 94 1.81 5.34 5.10
N ALA A 95 1.96 4.93 6.35
CA ALA A 95 1.54 5.72 7.50
C ALA A 95 2.28 7.06 7.59
N GLU A 96 3.58 7.09 7.33
CA GLU A 96 4.38 8.31 7.24
C GLU A 96 3.94 9.22 6.10
N HIS A 97 3.64 8.64 4.94
CA HIS A 97 3.12 9.39 3.80
C HIS A 97 1.76 10.04 4.11
N ILE A 98 0.87 9.32 4.82
CA ILE A 98 -0.42 9.87 5.28
C ILE A 98 -0.20 11.09 6.19
N VAL A 99 0.70 11.01 7.16
CA VAL A 99 1.02 12.13 8.06
C VAL A 99 1.55 13.33 7.27
N MET A 100 2.49 13.09 6.36
CA MET A 100 3.02 14.13 5.47
C MET A 100 1.89 14.80 4.67
N MET A 101 0.98 14.02 4.09
CA MET A 101 -0.15 14.53 3.31
C MET A 101 -1.09 15.38 4.16
N ILE A 102 -1.45 14.92 5.36
CA ILE A 102 -2.32 15.67 6.29
C ILE A 102 -1.71 17.03 6.61
N VAL A 103 -0.45 17.05 7.05
CA VAL A 103 0.24 18.29 7.41
C VAL A 103 0.39 19.21 6.19
N SER A 104 0.76 18.66 5.04
CA SER A 104 0.90 19.44 3.80
C SER A 104 -0.42 20.08 3.35
N MET A 105 -1.53 19.36 3.48
CA MET A 105 -2.86 19.88 3.15
C MET A 105 -3.30 20.98 4.12
N VAL A 106 -3.16 20.76 5.42
CA VAL A 106 -3.56 21.73 6.45
C VAL A 106 -2.74 23.02 6.37
N ARG A 107 -1.46 22.89 6.01
CA ARG A 107 -0.54 24.04 5.83
C ARG A 107 -0.60 24.67 4.44
N ASP A 108 -1.48 24.21 3.55
CA ASP A 108 -1.57 24.69 2.15
C ASP A 108 -0.23 24.64 1.38
N TYR A 109 0.61 23.64 1.71
CA TYR A 109 1.98 23.55 1.19
C TYR A 109 2.05 23.57 -0.34
N HIS A 110 1.17 22.84 -1.02
CA HIS A 110 1.23 22.72 -2.49
C HIS A 110 1.01 24.06 -3.20
N ASN A 111 0.03 24.86 -2.74
CA ASN A 111 -0.21 26.19 -3.30
C ASN A 111 0.95 27.14 -3.01
N GLN A 112 1.45 27.13 -1.77
CA GLN A 112 2.57 27.98 -1.37
C GLN A 112 3.82 27.64 -2.18
N HIS A 113 4.12 26.36 -2.36
CA HIS A 113 5.23 25.90 -3.18
C HIS A 113 5.10 26.38 -4.64
N ARG A 114 3.91 26.25 -5.24
CA ARG A 114 3.66 26.72 -6.60
C ARG A 114 3.86 28.23 -6.73
N ILE A 115 3.27 29.02 -5.83
CA ILE A 115 3.38 30.48 -5.84
C ILE A 115 4.85 30.93 -5.77
N VAL A 116 5.64 30.31 -4.87
CA VAL A 116 7.06 30.64 -4.72
C VAL A 116 7.87 30.25 -5.97
N ASN A 117 7.59 29.09 -6.56
CA ASN A 117 8.26 28.65 -7.80
C ASN A 117 7.93 29.54 -9.00
N GLU A 118 6.78 30.15 -9.03
CA GLU A 118 6.36 31.14 -10.03
C GLU A 118 6.90 32.56 -9.73
N GLY A 119 7.77 32.72 -8.73
CA GLY A 119 8.36 33.98 -8.33
C GLY A 119 7.47 34.87 -7.48
N GLY A 120 6.32 34.34 -7.00
CA GLY A 120 5.38 35.03 -6.14
C GLY A 120 5.77 34.98 -4.66
N TRP A 121 5.24 35.95 -3.91
CA TRP A 121 5.36 35.98 -2.46
C TRP A 121 4.12 36.68 -1.86
N ASN A 122 3.23 35.93 -1.22
CA ASN A 122 1.99 36.48 -0.66
C ASN A 122 1.67 35.86 0.70
N ILE A 123 2.20 36.43 1.76
CA ILE A 123 1.99 35.97 3.15
C ILE A 123 0.53 36.12 3.55
N ALA A 124 -0.13 37.23 3.19
CA ALA A 124 -1.51 37.49 3.59
C ALA A 124 -2.48 36.41 3.06
N ASP A 125 -2.28 35.96 1.84
CA ASP A 125 -3.06 34.87 1.24
C ASP A 125 -2.71 33.52 1.88
N ALA A 126 -1.44 33.28 2.18
CA ALA A 126 -0.98 32.06 2.87
C ALA A 126 -1.66 31.90 4.24
N VAL A 127 -1.70 32.97 5.03
CA VAL A 127 -2.31 32.95 6.37
C VAL A 127 -3.80 32.63 6.32
N GLN A 128 -4.52 33.05 5.28
CA GLN A 128 -5.95 32.76 5.15
C GLN A 128 -6.28 31.30 4.86
N ARG A 129 -5.33 30.53 4.34
CA ARG A 129 -5.51 29.15 3.91
C ARG A 129 -4.73 28.12 4.70
N SER A 130 -3.81 28.57 5.54
CA SER A 130 -3.00 27.68 6.36
C SER A 130 -3.52 27.64 7.79
N TYR A 131 -3.69 26.47 8.33
CA TYR A 131 -4.17 26.23 9.68
C TYR A 131 -3.14 25.44 10.50
N ASP A 132 -3.21 25.53 11.80
CA ASP A 132 -2.45 24.65 12.67
C ASP A 132 -3.19 23.32 12.80
N VAL A 133 -2.43 22.24 12.93
CA VAL A 133 -2.97 20.88 13.06
C VAL A 133 -3.46 20.65 14.49
N GLU A 134 -2.85 21.33 15.47
CA GLU A 134 -3.21 21.28 16.88
C GLU A 134 -4.73 21.48 17.09
N GLY A 135 -5.32 20.64 17.92
CA GLY A 135 -6.75 20.67 18.24
C GLY A 135 -7.68 20.16 17.12
N MET A 136 -7.16 19.80 15.96
CA MET A 136 -7.99 19.24 14.90
C MET A 136 -8.43 17.80 15.20
N HIS A 137 -9.57 17.42 14.62
CA HIS A 137 -10.07 16.05 14.67
C HIS A 137 -9.54 15.25 13.48
N ILE A 138 -8.73 14.24 13.75
CA ILE A 138 -8.15 13.35 12.75
C ILE A 138 -8.77 11.95 12.92
N GLY A 139 -9.41 11.47 11.85
CA GLY A 139 -10.06 10.18 11.84
C GLY A 139 -9.56 9.24 10.77
N THR A 140 -9.62 7.94 11.04
CA THR A 140 -9.37 6.90 10.03
C THR A 140 -10.57 5.97 9.91
N VAL A 141 -10.89 5.58 8.69
CA VAL A 141 -11.76 4.46 8.38
C VAL A 141 -10.86 3.25 8.14
N ALA A 142 -11.01 2.23 8.95
CA ALA A 142 -10.10 1.11 9.20
C ALA A 142 -8.88 1.50 10.06
N ALA A 143 -8.82 0.87 11.23
CA ALA A 143 -7.75 1.07 12.22
C ALA A 143 -6.81 -0.15 12.30
N GLY A 144 -6.52 -0.75 11.14
CA GLY A 144 -5.51 -1.78 10.99
C GLY A 144 -4.08 -1.23 11.14
N ARG A 145 -3.09 -1.97 10.66
CA ARG A 145 -1.67 -1.61 10.83
C ARG A 145 -1.33 -0.20 10.33
N ILE A 146 -1.85 0.18 9.16
CA ILE A 146 -1.57 1.50 8.57
C ILE A 146 -2.35 2.59 9.31
N GLY A 147 -3.68 2.45 9.43
CA GLY A 147 -4.51 3.48 10.05
C GLY A 147 -4.13 3.76 11.51
N LEU A 148 -3.88 2.71 12.29
CA LEU A 148 -3.43 2.86 13.68
C LEU A 148 -2.04 3.49 13.78
N ASP A 149 -1.10 3.13 12.91
CA ASP A 149 0.25 3.72 12.91
C ASP A 149 0.21 5.19 12.48
N ALA A 150 -0.64 5.56 11.51
CA ALA A 150 -0.86 6.95 11.13
C ALA A 150 -1.44 7.77 12.30
N LEU A 151 -2.45 7.26 13.01
CA LEU A 151 -2.98 7.93 14.21
C LEU A 151 -1.92 8.08 15.29
N ARG A 152 -1.11 7.06 15.55
CA ARG A 152 -0.01 7.13 16.53
C ARG A 152 1.00 8.21 16.18
N LYS A 153 1.32 8.35 14.89
CA LYS A 153 2.24 9.38 14.39
C LYS A 153 1.64 10.79 14.42
N MET A 154 0.33 10.90 14.34
CA MET A 154 -0.39 12.17 14.48
C MET A 154 -0.53 12.64 15.93
N LYS A 155 -0.47 11.73 16.91
CA LYS A 155 -0.64 12.08 18.32
C LYS A 155 0.24 13.24 18.83
N PRO A 156 1.53 13.33 18.48
CA PRO A 156 2.40 14.43 18.92
C PRO A 156 2.02 15.82 18.39
N PHE A 157 1.05 15.91 17.47
CA PHE A 157 0.51 17.17 16.97
C PHE A 157 -0.66 17.70 17.83
N ASP A 158 -0.91 17.09 18.98
CA ASP A 158 -1.99 17.48 19.91
C ASP A 158 -3.38 17.53 19.26
N VAL A 159 -3.67 16.53 18.46
CA VAL A 159 -4.93 16.35 17.73
C VAL A 159 -5.89 15.41 18.47
N HIS A 160 -7.18 15.54 18.18
CA HIS A 160 -8.20 14.59 18.61
C HIS A 160 -8.28 13.42 17.64
N LEU A 161 -7.92 12.22 18.11
CA LEU A 161 -7.84 11.02 17.27
C LEU A 161 -9.13 10.22 17.30
N HIS A 162 -9.61 9.84 16.12
CA HIS A 162 -10.81 9.03 15.92
C HIS A 162 -10.53 7.85 14.99
N TYR A 163 -11.29 6.78 15.17
CA TYR A 163 -11.27 5.68 14.21
C TYR A 163 -12.67 5.09 14.01
N PHE A 164 -12.87 4.51 12.86
CA PHE A 164 -14.00 3.63 12.57
C PHE A 164 -13.45 2.30 12.06
N ASP A 165 -13.82 1.19 12.70
CA ASP A 165 -13.42 -0.16 12.27
C ASP A 165 -14.56 -1.14 12.52
N ARG A 166 -14.54 -2.27 11.81
CA ARG A 166 -15.48 -3.38 12.04
C ARG A 166 -15.30 -4.04 13.41
N HIS A 167 -14.07 -3.99 13.91
CA HIS A 167 -13.71 -4.54 15.21
C HIS A 167 -13.27 -3.41 16.13
N LYS A 168 -13.73 -3.45 17.38
CA LYS A 168 -13.26 -2.53 18.40
C LYS A 168 -11.78 -2.81 18.66
N LEU A 169 -10.97 -1.75 18.69
CA LEU A 169 -9.56 -1.87 19.08
C LEU A 169 -9.46 -2.26 20.55
N PRO A 170 -8.47 -3.09 20.95
CA PRO A 170 -8.14 -3.32 22.36
C PRO A 170 -7.83 -1.99 23.07
N ASP A 171 -8.20 -1.88 24.33
CA ASP A 171 -8.00 -0.66 25.13
C ASP A 171 -6.50 -0.25 25.18
N SER A 172 -5.60 -1.21 25.13
CA SER A 172 -4.14 -0.96 25.02
C SER A 172 -3.71 -0.27 23.72
N CYS A 173 -4.54 -0.32 22.68
CA CYS A 173 -4.30 0.37 21.41
C CYS A 173 -4.91 1.77 21.37
N LEU A 174 -5.77 2.11 22.34
CA LEU A 174 -6.49 3.38 22.39
C LEU A 174 -5.56 4.46 22.92
N LEU A 175 -5.19 5.38 22.04
CA LEU A 175 -4.22 6.43 22.33
C LEU A 175 -4.82 7.64 23.05
N TYR A 176 -6.08 7.82 23.02
CA TYR A 176 -7.08 8.66 23.69
C TYR A 176 -8.36 8.53 22.89
N THR A 177 -9.48 8.24 23.55
CA THR A 177 -10.73 7.99 22.86
C THR A 177 -11.67 9.16 23.00
N SER A 178 -12.06 9.69 21.87
CA SER A 178 -13.46 9.98 21.70
C SER A 178 -14.19 8.67 21.40
N PRO A 179 -15.33 8.36 22.01
CA PRO A 179 -16.07 7.14 21.72
C PRO A 179 -16.37 7.02 20.22
N SER A 180 -16.19 5.84 19.67
CA SER A 180 -16.63 5.54 18.29
C SER A 180 -18.12 5.91 18.17
N PRO A 181 -18.58 6.43 17.02
CA PRO A 181 -20.02 6.65 16.79
C PRO A 181 -20.87 5.41 17.02
N ARG A 182 -20.31 4.20 17.01
CA ARG A 182 -21.00 2.96 17.38
C ARG A 182 -21.21 2.80 18.88
N ASP A 183 -20.43 3.45 19.72
CA ASP A 183 -20.60 3.37 21.18
C ASP A 183 -21.73 4.27 21.68
N THR A 184 -22.26 5.13 20.81
CA THR A 184 -23.39 6.04 21.10
C THR A 184 -24.74 5.51 20.60
N VAL A 185 -24.79 4.39 19.91
CA VAL A 185 -26.06 3.73 19.51
C VAL A 185 -26.31 2.56 20.45
N ARG A 186 -27.02 2.86 21.55
CA ARG A 186 -27.84 1.90 22.30
C ARG A 186 -29.29 2.05 21.87
#